data_5e4b3809bf473f32bced6b8d1b9ee7a8
#
_entry.id   5e4b3809bf473f32bced6b8d1b9ee7a8
#
_cell.length_a   1.000
_cell.length_b   1.000
_cell.length_c   1.000
_cell.angle_alpha   90.00
_cell.angle_beta   90.00
_cell.angle_gamma   90.00
#
_symmetry.space_group_name_H-M   'P 1'
#
loop_
_entity.id
_entity.type
_entity.pdbx_description
1 polymer ?
#
loop_
_entity_poly.entity_id
_entity_poly.type
_entity_poly.pdbx_seq_one_letter_code
_entity_poly.pdbx_strand_id
1 'polypeptide(L)'
;MHIVIAHLEKVTLYPPVINLIENLLNNKHRVSLVSYDIMSLSTRIIENKNFQYTDIPQTVGSGIIKRYKRGMTRTREGRAAVEKYMENADVLWTTTDLTVRSLGDTVLKYKHIMQLMELERWYPQFKGSKLFKFPIDQYARRAWKVVVPEINRAYIQKTWWNLKAVPEVLPNKPYNMNPGDPLPEMEEALEKMKKEEKKIILYLGFIGSDRSLKEFAQAVEGCGKEYCLYVIGKVSDKSKDEFEKLLKKYSCVEYLGYYPAPKHLLFLQYAHIGLLPYNPSGNHLYISELNALYCAPNKIFEYSAYGIPMLGTDVPGLRQPFEKYNIGICKSKLDVDSIKDGILEIEKNYQIMSENCKLYYSSVNLDEIVNEILTKEE
;
A
#
# COMPACT_ATOMS: atom_id res chain seq x y z
N MET A 1 -16.04 20.63 3.69
CA MET A 1 -15.23 21.04 2.54
C MET A 1 -15.58 20.21 1.32
N HIS A 2 -15.32 20.72 0.13
CA HIS A 2 -15.37 19.96 -1.12
C HIS A 2 -13.95 19.67 -1.60
N ILE A 3 -13.56 18.41 -1.65
CA ILE A 3 -12.23 17.96 -2.02
C ILE A 3 -12.27 17.23 -3.37
N VAL A 4 -11.44 17.66 -4.32
CA VAL A 4 -11.22 16.95 -5.58
C VAL A 4 -10.03 16.03 -5.41
N ILE A 5 -10.25 14.72 -5.49
CA ILE A 5 -9.19 13.72 -5.51
C ILE A 5 -8.87 13.38 -6.96
N ALA A 6 -7.65 13.67 -7.38
CA ALA A 6 -7.15 13.24 -8.67
C ALA A 6 -6.19 12.05 -8.48
N HIS A 7 -6.56 10.91 -9.06
CA HIS A 7 -5.76 9.67 -9.08
C HIS A 7 -5.80 9.09 -10.49
N LEU A 8 -4.87 9.52 -11.34
CA LEU A 8 -4.90 9.17 -12.77
C LEU A 8 -4.29 7.79 -13.07
N GLU A 9 -4.61 6.82 -12.20
CA GLU A 9 -4.31 5.40 -12.33
C GLU A 9 -5.55 4.59 -11.95
N LYS A 10 -5.48 3.27 -11.97
CA LYS A 10 -6.60 2.41 -11.60
C LYS A 10 -6.80 2.43 -10.08
N VAL A 11 -7.85 3.08 -9.60
CA VAL A 11 -8.07 3.35 -8.16
C VAL A 11 -8.13 2.08 -7.33
N THR A 12 -8.66 1.00 -7.86
CA THR A 12 -8.77 -0.31 -7.16
C THR A 12 -7.43 -0.96 -6.83
N LEU A 13 -6.33 -0.51 -7.42
CA LEU A 13 -4.98 -0.97 -7.11
C LEU A 13 -4.30 -0.17 -5.97
N TYR A 14 -4.96 0.87 -5.47
CA TYR A 14 -4.39 1.80 -4.48
C TYR A 14 -5.25 1.90 -3.22
N PRO A 15 -5.19 0.92 -2.30
CA PRO A 15 -5.94 0.96 -1.05
C PRO A 15 -5.84 2.28 -0.27
N PRO A 16 -4.66 2.97 -0.19
CA PRO A 16 -4.58 4.25 0.51
C PRO A 16 -5.48 5.34 -0.08
N VAL A 17 -5.74 5.31 -1.39
CA VAL A 17 -6.66 6.27 -2.04
C VAL A 17 -8.11 5.96 -1.67
N ILE A 18 -8.47 4.67 -1.65
CA ILE A 18 -9.80 4.22 -1.22
C ILE A 18 -10.04 4.61 0.25
N ASN A 19 -9.05 4.38 1.11
CA ASN A 19 -9.10 4.75 2.53
C ASN A 19 -9.30 6.26 2.74
N LEU A 20 -8.62 7.09 1.93
CA LEU A 20 -8.79 8.54 1.96
C LEU A 20 -10.22 8.95 1.53
N ILE A 21 -10.75 8.35 0.47
CA ILE A 21 -12.13 8.61 0.01
C ILE A 21 -13.13 8.26 1.10
N GLU A 22 -13.03 7.05 1.68
CA GLU A 22 -13.94 6.61 2.75
C GLU A 22 -13.85 7.51 3.99
N ASN A 23 -12.63 7.89 4.40
CA ASN A 23 -12.41 8.81 5.50
C ASN A 23 -13.12 10.14 5.27
N LEU A 24 -12.87 10.78 4.13
CA LEU A 24 -13.47 12.08 3.80
C LEU A 24 -15.00 12.03 3.74
N LEU A 25 -15.56 10.98 3.13
CA LEU A 25 -17.02 10.80 3.03
C LEU A 25 -17.65 10.55 4.40
N ASN A 26 -17.00 9.77 5.27
CA ASN A 26 -17.46 9.51 6.62
C ASN A 26 -17.48 10.80 7.47
N ASN A 27 -16.48 11.65 7.28
CA ASN A 27 -16.36 12.97 7.91
C ASN A 27 -17.20 14.07 7.20
N LYS A 28 -18.18 13.67 6.38
CA LYS A 28 -19.17 14.55 5.74
C LYS A 28 -18.58 15.55 4.74
N HIS A 29 -17.36 15.33 4.25
CA HIS A 29 -16.83 16.09 3.14
C HIS A 29 -17.50 15.70 1.84
N ARG A 30 -17.59 16.64 0.89
CA ARG A 30 -17.94 16.34 -0.49
C ARG A 30 -16.68 15.93 -1.23
N VAL A 31 -16.73 14.82 -1.94
CA VAL A 31 -15.59 14.25 -2.67
C VAL A 31 -15.91 14.13 -4.15
N SER A 32 -15.04 14.68 -5.00
CA SER A 32 -15.07 14.49 -6.45
C SER A 32 -13.83 13.69 -6.87
N LEU A 33 -14.02 12.46 -7.35
CA LEU A 33 -12.94 11.60 -7.79
C LEU A 33 -12.74 11.67 -9.30
N VAL A 34 -11.50 11.88 -9.73
CA VAL A 34 -11.07 11.77 -11.13
C VAL A 34 -10.08 10.61 -11.23
N SER A 35 -10.49 9.48 -11.79
CA SER A 35 -9.68 8.25 -11.79
C SER A 35 -10.09 7.28 -12.90
N TYR A 36 -9.56 6.06 -12.84
CA TYR A 36 -9.95 4.92 -13.67
C TYR A 36 -10.57 3.82 -12.82
N ASP A 37 -11.45 3.01 -13.43
CA ASP A 37 -12.07 1.82 -12.83
C ASP A 37 -12.87 2.13 -11.55
N ILE A 38 -13.52 3.29 -11.55
CA ILE A 38 -14.26 3.80 -10.39
C ILE A 38 -15.47 2.92 -10.08
N MET A 39 -16.14 2.38 -11.12
CA MET A 39 -17.31 1.52 -10.96
C MET A 39 -17.01 0.20 -10.23
N SER A 40 -15.75 -0.15 -10.07
CA SER A 40 -15.34 -1.32 -9.27
C SER A 40 -15.14 -0.99 -7.77
N LEU A 41 -15.37 0.25 -7.35
CA LEU A 41 -15.39 0.62 -5.93
C LEU A 41 -16.67 0.07 -5.26
N SER A 42 -16.65 0.01 -3.93
CA SER A 42 -17.80 -0.46 -3.16
C SER A 42 -19.05 0.41 -3.40
N THR A 43 -20.22 -0.21 -3.40
CA THR A 43 -21.53 0.49 -3.50
C THR A 43 -21.68 1.57 -2.43
N ARG A 44 -21.13 1.33 -1.24
CA ARG A 44 -21.07 2.30 -0.15
C ARG A 44 -20.41 3.62 -0.53
N ILE A 45 -19.37 3.60 -1.38
CA ILE A 45 -18.73 4.81 -1.90
C ILE A 45 -19.55 5.37 -3.05
N ILE A 46 -19.90 4.54 -4.03
CA ILE A 46 -20.55 4.97 -5.28
C ILE A 46 -21.91 5.63 -5.02
N GLU A 47 -22.70 5.08 -4.08
CA GLU A 47 -24.04 5.56 -3.74
C GLU A 47 -24.05 6.66 -2.68
N ASN A 48 -22.89 7.09 -2.18
CA ASN A 48 -22.82 8.14 -1.19
C ASN A 48 -23.21 9.50 -1.80
N LYS A 49 -24.21 10.17 -1.23
CA LYS A 49 -24.73 11.46 -1.71
C LYS A 49 -23.69 12.59 -1.80
N ASN A 50 -22.59 12.47 -1.08
CA ASN A 50 -21.48 13.42 -1.08
C ASN A 50 -20.36 13.02 -2.06
N PHE A 51 -20.53 11.91 -2.79
CA PHE A 51 -19.56 11.42 -3.76
C PHE A 51 -20.01 11.69 -5.19
N GLN A 52 -19.10 12.20 -5.99
CA GLN A 52 -19.24 12.31 -7.44
C GLN A 52 -17.93 11.94 -8.12
N TYR A 53 -17.98 11.55 -9.37
CA TYR A 53 -16.78 11.06 -10.04
C TYR A 53 -16.78 11.31 -11.55
N THR A 54 -15.58 11.28 -12.13
CA THR A 54 -15.35 11.13 -13.57
C THR A 54 -14.45 9.91 -13.79
N ASP A 55 -15.01 8.87 -14.37
CA ASP A 55 -14.26 7.68 -14.79
C ASP A 55 -13.60 7.94 -16.14
N ILE A 56 -12.27 8.02 -16.15
CA ILE A 56 -11.52 8.33 -17.37
C ILE A 56 -11.46 7.09 -18.25
N PRO A 57 -11.83 7.20 -19.56
CA PRO A 57 -11.82 6.06 -20.46
C PRO A 57 -10.43 5.42 -20.59
N GLN A 58 -10.37 4.11 -20.40
CA GLN A 58 -9.13 3.35 -20.60
C GLN A 58 -8.94 2.99 -22.07
N THR A 59 -7.82 3.38 -22.65
CA THR A 59 -7.41 2.87 -23.96
C THR A 59 -6.81 1.47 -23.79
N VAL A 60 -7.52 0.45 -24.21
CA VAL A 60 -7.10 -0.96 -24.12
C VAL A 60 -6.09 -1.29 -25.22
N GLY A 61 -5.06 -2.07 -24.87
CA GLY A 61 -4.08 -2.67 -25.79
C GLY A 61 -2.62 -2.38 -25.45
N SER A 62 -1.72 -3.12 -26.13
CA SER A 62 -0.26 -3.03 -26.00
C SER A 62 0.34 -2.28 -27.19
N GLY A 63 1.59 -1.78 -27.04
CA GLY A 63 2.35 -1.09 -28.07
C GLY A 63 2.59 0.39 -27.77
N ILE A 64 3.62 0.96 -28.41
CA ILE A 64 4.12 2.32 -28.17
C ILE A 64 3.05 3.38 -28.50
N ILE A 65 2.38 3.24 -29.63
CA ILE A 65 1.35 4.19 -30.10
C ILE A 65 0.15 4.21 -29.13
N LYS A 66 -0.32 3.04 -28.68
CA LYS A 66 -1.43 2.94 -27.73
C LYS A 66 -1.04 3.48 -26.36
N ARG A 67 0.22 3.27 -25.94
CA ARG A 67 0.75 3.86 -24.70
C ARG A 67 0.79 5.37 -24.77
N TYR A 68 1.22 5.93 -25.89
CA TYR A 68 1.24 7.38 -26.13
C TYR A 68 -0.19 7.97 -26.12
N LYS A 69 -1.12 7.38 -26.87
CA LYS A 69 -2.53 7.79 -26.88
C LYS A 69 -3.15 7.74 -25.48
N ARG A 70 -2.88 6.68 -24.72
CA ARG A 70 -3.34 6.55 -23.33
C ARG A 70 -2.82 7.69 -22.45
N GLY A 71 -1.55 8.05 -22.60
CA GLY A 71 -0.96 9.20 -21.89
C GLY A 71 -1.64 10.51 -22.25
N MET A 72 -1.91 10.76 -23.54
CA MET A 72 -2.60 11.97 -24.00
C MET A 72 -4.03 12.03 -23.49
N THR A 73 -4.80 10.94 -23.59
CA THR A 73 -6.19 10.88 -23.08
C THR A 73 -6.20 11.16 -21.59
N ARG A 74 -5.37 10.48 -20.82
CA ARG A 74 -5.24 10.69 -19.37
C ARG A 74 -4.97 12.15 -19.03
N THR A 75 -4.03 12.79 -19.72
CA THR A 75 -3.68 14.19 -19.48
C THR A 75 -4.83 15.11 -19.84
N ARG A 76 -5.43 14.94 -21.01
CA ARG A 76 -6.51 15.82 -21.49
C ARG A 76 -7.77 15.69 -20.64
N GLU A 77 -8.28 14.46 -20.51
CA GLU A 77 -9.52 14.20 -19.78
C GLU A 77 -9.35 14.46 -18.27
N GLY A 78 -8.19 14.09 -17.73
CA GLY A 78 -7.87 14.35 -16.32
C GLY A 78 -7.84 15.83 -15.99
N ARG A 79 -7.19 16.66 -16.82
CA ARG A 79 -7.16 18.12 -16.63
C ARG A 79 -8.56 18.71 -16.74
N ALA A 80 -9.29 18.38 -17.79
CA ALA A 80 -10.64 18.91 -18.00
C ALA A 80 -11.59 18.57 -16.83
N ALA A 81 -11.54 17.31 -16.33
CA ALA A 81 -12.35 16.89 -15.19
C ALA A 81 -11.95 17.59 -13.89
N VAL A 82 -10.64 17.72 -13.62
CA VAL A 82 -10.14 18.44 -12.44
C VAL A 82 -10.55 19.91 -12.50
N GLU A 83 -10.33 20.60 -13.61
CA GLU A 83 -10.69 22.01 -13.77
C GLU A 83 -12.19 22.23 -13.56
N LYS A 84 -13.04 21.38 -14.15
CA LYS A 84 -14.50 21.42 -13.96
C LYS A 84 -14.91 21.29 -12.49
N TYR A 85 -14.33 20.33 -11.75
CA TYR A 85 -14.69 20.15 -10.34
C TYR A 85 -14.14 21.25 -9.45
N MET A 86 -12.94 21.77 -9.78
CA MET A 86 -12.29 22.82 -9.00
C MET A 86 -12.98 24.20 -9.12
N GLU A 87 -13.93 24.39 -10.03
CA GLU A 87 -14.78 25.60 -10.06
C GLU A 87 -15.54 25.83 -8.75
N ASN A 88 -15.88 24.75 -8.03
CA ASN A 88 -16.70 24.78 -6.81
C ASN A 88 -16.09 23.96 -5.67
N ALA A 89 -14.79 23.70 -5.69
CA ALA A 89 -14.10 22.92 -4.68
C ALA A 89 -13.05 23.74 -3.93
N ASP A 90 -12.77 23.33 -2.70
CA ASP A 90 -11.86 24.02 -1.79
C ASP A 90 -10.40 23.58 -1.99
N VAL A 91 -10.16 22.29 -2.27
CA VAL A 91 -8.84 21.67 -2.27
C VAL A 91 -8.73 20.64 -3.39
N LEU A 92 -7.60 20.67 -4.10
CA LEU A 92 -7.16 19.61 -4.99
C LEU A 92 -6.21 18.68 -4.24
N TRP A 93 -6.54 17.41 -4.14
CA TRP A 93 -5.69 16.36 -3.56
C TRP A 93 -5.22 15.41 -4.64
N THR A 94 -3.94 15.47 -5.00
CA THR A 94 -3.36 14.51 -5.96
C THR A 94 -2.70 13.36 -5.22
N THR A 95 -2.77 12.18 -5.81
CA THR A 95 -2.09 10.97 -5.32
C THR A 95 -1.21 10.42 -6.43
N THR A 96 -0.01 9.98 -6.11
CA THR A 96 1.05 9.52 -7.01
C THR A 96 1.72 10.61 -7.86
N ASP A 97 2.97 10.36 -8.21
CA ASP A 97 3.77 11.20 -9.12
C ASP A 97 3.20 11.26 -10.53
N LEU A 98 2.64 10.14 -11.00
CA LEU A 98 2.06 10.04 -12.34
C LEU A 98 0.88 11.00 -12.51
N THR A 99 0.08 11.18 -11.48
CA THR A 99 -1.03 12.13 -11.47
C THR A 99 -0.52 13.56 -11.60
N VAL A 100 0.46 13.95 -10.79
CA VAL A 100 1.06 15.29 -10.86
C VAL A 100 1.70 15.54 -12.23
N ARG A 101 2.44 14.55 -12.79
CA ARG A 101 3.01 14.66 -14.14
C ARG A 101 1.95 14.85 -15.24
N SER A 102 0.82 14.16 -15.09
CA SER A 102 -0.26 14.27 -16.08
C SER A 102 -1.00 15.59 -16.00
N LEU A 103 -1.25 16.09 -14.80
CA LEU A 103 -1.91 17.38 -14.59
C LEU A 103 -0.97 18.56 -14.89
N GLY A 104 0.34 18.41 -14.62
CA GLY A 104 1.32 19.50 -14.85
C GLY A 104 0.90 20.78 -14.14
N ASP A 105 1.05 21.92 -14.80
CA ASP A 105 0.79 23.24 -14.21
C ASP A 105 -0.67 23.47 -13.77
N THR A 106 -1.60 22.60 -14.16
CA THR A 106 -2.98 22.68 -13.67
C THR A 106 -3.04 22.60 -12.13
N VAL A 107 -2.16 21.81 -11.47
CA VAL A 107 -2.14 21.72 -10.00
C VAL A 107 -1.73 23.02 -9.31
N LEU A 108 -0.97 23.89 -10.01
CA LEU A 108 -0.49 25.17 -9.47
C LEU A 108 -1.57 26.26 -9.37
N LYS A 109 -2.72 26.02 -10.00
CA LYS A 109 -3.86 26.95 -9.98
C LYS A 109 -4.67 26.90 -8.69
N TYR A 110 -4.48 25.86 -7.86
CA TYR A 110 -5.38 25.51 -6.76
C TYR A 110 -4.63 25.31 -5.44
N LYS A 111 -5.35 25.36 -4.33
CA LYS A 111 -4.87 24.90 -3.03
C LYS A 111 -4.63 23.40 -3.13
N HIS A 112 -3.37 22.99 -3.26
CA HIS A 112 -2.98 21.66 -3.68
C HIS A 112 -2.32 20.88 -2.56
N ILE A 113 -2.88 19.70 -2.26
CA ILE A 113 -2.25 18.65 -1.41
C ILE A 113 -1.65 17.59 -2.33
N MET A 114 -0.35 17.36 -2.20
CA MET A 114 0.40 16.42 -3.02
C MET A 114 0.77 15.20 -2.18
N GLN A 115 0.03 14.09 -2.35
CA GLN A 115 0.32 12.83 -1.66
C GLN A 115 1.21 11.93 -2.52
N LEU A 116 2.27 11.42 -1.91
CA LEU A 116 3.24 10.52 -2.53
C LEU A 116 3.15 9.15 -1.89
N MET A 117 3.11 8.10 -2.70
CA MET A 117 3.04 6.71 -2.23
C MET A 117 4.43 6.08 -2.10
N GLU A 118 5.38 6.52 -2.94
CA GLU A 118 6.72 5.99 -3.02
C GLU A 118 7.76 7.03 -2.62
N LEU A 119 8.88 6.59 -2.05
CA LEU A 119 10.00 7.44 -1.69
C LEU A 119 10.99 7.52 -2.85
N GLU A 120 10.83 8.54 -3.67
CA GLU A 120 11.64 8.77 -4.86
C GLU A 120 12.28 10.15 -4.84
N ARG A 121 13.58 10.22 -5.17
CA ARG A 121 14.29 11.48 -5.27
C ARG A 121 13.94 12.22 -6.56
N TRP A 122 13.68 11.49 -7.64
CA TRP A 122 13.34 12.04 -8.94
C TRP A 122 12.48 11.05 -9.76
N TYR A 123 11.69 11.56 -10.64
CA TYR A 123 10.84 10.77 -11.53
C TYR A 123 11.22 10.99 -12.99
N PRO A 124 11.15 9.98 -13.87
CA PRO A 124 11.43 10.15 -15.28
C PRO A 124 10.29 10.92 -15.96
N GLN A 125 10.64 11.83 -16.89
CA GLN A 125 9.65 12.50 -17.73
C GLN A 125 8.88 11.48 -18.59
N PHE A 126 9.59 10.48 -19.12
CA PHE A 126 9.04 9.39 -19.92
C PHE A 126 9.36 8.06 -19.25
N LYS A 127 8.36 7.20 -19.10
CA LYS A 127 8.54 5.88 -18.49
C LYS A 127 9.58 5.08 -19.29
N GLY A 128 10.63 4.64 -18.61
CA GLY A 128 11.73 3.89 -19.20
C GLY A 128 12.95 4.73 -19.58
N SER A 129 12.92 6.06 -19.45
CA SER A 129 14.04 6.95 -19.78
C SER A 129 14.68 7.52 -18.52
N LYS A 130 16.02 7.45 -18.43
CA LYS A 130 16.81 8.14 -17.40
C LYS A 130 17.26 9.55 -17.85
N LEU A 131 17.07 9.88 -19.14
CA LEU A 131 17.62 11.09 -19.76
C LEU A 131 16.90 12.38 -19.32
N PHE A 132 15.59 12.31 -19.14
CA PHE A 132 14.79 13.48 -18.79
C PHE A 132 14.07 13.26 -17.48
N LYS A 133 14.31 14.15 -16.52
CA LYS A 133 13.67 14.14 -15.21
C LYS A 133 12.46 15.05 -15.22
N PHE A 134 11.35 14.60 -14.66
CA PHE A 134 10.22 15.46 -14.37
C PHE A 134 10.52 16.29 -13.12
N PRO A 135 10.32 17.61 -13.13
CA PRO A 135 10.68 18.49 -12.02
C PRO A 135 9.66 18.44 -10.88
N ILE A 136 9.38 17.25 -10.36
CA ILE A 136 8.33 17.00 -9.37
C ILE A 136 8.58 17.80 -8.06
N ASP A 137 9.84 18.02 -7.72
CA ASP A 137 10.26 18.83 -6.59
C ASP A 137 9.81 20.29 -6.69
N GLN A 138 9.70 20.83 -7.89
CA GLN A 138 9.19 22.20 -8.10
C GLN A 138 7.69 22.28 -7.81
N TYR A 139 6.91 21.25 -8.17
CA TYR A 139 5.50 21.14 -7.82
C TYR A 139 5.29 20.96 -6.33
N ALA A 140 6.10 20.11 -5.70
CA ALA A 140 6.05 19.87 -4.27
C ALA A 140 6.37 21.15 -3.45
N ARG A 141 7.36 21.95 -3.87
CA ARG A 141 7.67 23.25 -3.23
C ARG A 141 6.56 24.29 -3.33
N ARG A 142 5.66 24.14 -4.29
CA ARG A 142 4.50 25.03 -4.51
C ARG A 142 3.19 24.45 -4.02
N ALA A 143 3.17 23.17 -3.66
CA ALA A 143 2.01 22.55 -3.04
C ALA A 143 1.73 23.22 -1.68
N TRP A 144 0.46 23.36 -1.34
CA TRP A 144 0.08 23.81 0.01
C TRP A 144 0.57 22.80 1.06
N LYS A 145 0.43 21.50 0.79
CA LYS A 145 1.00 20.44 1.62
C LYS A 145 1.52 19.30 0.78
N VAL A 146 2.56 18.66 1.28
CA VAL A 146 3.07 17.38 0.79
C VAL A 146 2.75 16.33 1.83
N VAL A 147 2.23 15.18 1.41
CA VAL A 147 1.82 14.07 2.28
C VAL A 147 2.56 12.81 1.90
N VAL A 148 3.09 12.10 2.89
CA VAL A 148 3.83 10.84 2.74
C VAL A 148 3.34 9.81 3.77
N PRO A 149 3.56 8.50 3.58
CA PRO A 149 2.99 7.49 4.47
C PRO A 149 3.80 7.21 5.74
N GLU A 150 5.03 7.78 5.88
CA GLU A 150 5.93 7.43 6.99
C GLU A 150 6.86 8.61 7.33
N ILE A 151 7.17 8.78 8.62
CA ILE A 151 7.87 9.96 9.14
C ILE A 151 9.31 10.13 8.62
N ASN A 152 10.08 9.06 8.48
CA ASN A 152 11.43 9.17 7.92
C ASN A 152 11.38 9.56 6.45
N ARG A 153 10.39 9.08 5.70
CA ARG A 153 10.12 9.53 4.32
C ARG A 153 9.85 11.03 4.28
N ALA A 154 9.15 11.58 5.27
CA ALA A 154 8.90 13.01 5.35
C ALA A 154 10.21 13.82 5.48
N TYR A 155 11.11 13.43 6.38
CA TYR A 155 12.40 14.10 6.56
C TYR A 155 13.33 13.94 5.36
N ILE A 156 13.37 12.73 4.76
CA ILE A 156 14.16 12.46 3.57
C ILE A 156 13.65 13.29 2.40
N GLN A 157 12.34 13.31 2.18
CA GLN A 157 11.72 14.04 1.09
C GLN A 157 11.91 15.55 1.25
N LYS A 158 11.75 16.07 2.50
CA LYS A 158 12.07 17.48 2.81
C LYS A 158 13.48 17.83 2.36
N THR A 159 14.45 17.01 2.74
CA THR A 159 15.86 17.26 2.45
C THR A 159 16.16 17.18 0.95
N TRP A 160 15.67 16.13 0.28
CA TRP A 160 15.92 15.91 -1.14
C TRP A 160 15.37 17.02 -2.04
N TRP A 161 14.19 17.54 -1.67
CA TRP A 161 13.46 18.50 -2.49
C TRP A 161 13.53 19.93 -1.93
N ASN A 162 14.27 20.14 -0.85
CA ASN A 162 14.38 21.44 -0.17
C ASN A 162 13.00 22.07 0.10
N LEU A 163 12.11 21.27 0.72
CA LEU A 163 10.77 21.72 1.08
C LEU A 163 10.84 22.68 2.27
N LYS A 164 9.93 23.66 2.34
CA LYS A 164 9.84 24.62 3.46
C LYS A 164 9.44 23.92 4.75
N ALA A 165 8.37 23.14 4.71
CA ALA A 165 7.88 22.35 5.84
C ALA A 165 8.25 20.86 5.70
N VAL A 166 8.18 20.12 6.82
CA VAL A 166 8.22 18.66 6.81
C VAL A 166 6.88 18.17 6.24
N PRO A 167 6.89 17.25 5.25
CA PRO A 167 5.65 16.65 4.77
C PRO A 167 4.79 16.07 5.89
N GLU A 168 3.49 16.20 5.75
CA GLU A 168 2.53 15.58 6.66
C GLU A 168 2.55 14.05 6.51
N VAL A 169 2.28 13.34 7.59
CA VAL A 169 2.30 11.87 7.58
C VAL A 169 0.88 11.33 7.61
N LEU A 170 0.48 10.66 6.52
CA LEU A 170 -0.78 9.91 6.46
C LEU A 170 -0.45 8.42 6.31
N PRO A 171 -0.48 7.63 7.40
CA PRO A 171 -0.14 6.21 7.36
C PRO A 171 -1.07 5.41 6.44
N ASN A 172 -0.52 4.37 5.83
CA ASN A 172 -1.26 3.45 4.95
C ASN A 172 -2.18 2.49 5.75
N LYS A 173 -2.83 2.99 6.79
CA LYS A 173 -3.79 2.24 7.60
C LYS A 173 -5.10 2.08 6.83
N PRO A 174 -5.69 0.87 6.74
CA PRO A 174 -7.04 0.71 6.23
C PRO A 174 -8.04 1.51 7.08
N TYR A 175 -8.87 2.31 6.42
CA TYR A 175 -9.92 3.07 7.09
C TYR A 175 -11.07 2.15 7.52
N ASN A 176 -11.36 1.15 6.69
CA ASN A 176 -12.40 0.17 6.95
C ASN A 176 -11.82 -1.25 6.84
N MET A 177 -11.92 -2.01 7.93
CA MET A 177 -11.49 -3.41 8.00
C MET A 177 -12.60 -4.41 7.67
N ASN A 178 -13.79 -3.95 7.26
CA ASN A 178 -14.86 -4.85 6.88
C ASN A 178 -14.65 -5.38 5.44
N PRO A 179 -14.33 -6.66 5.25
CA PRO A 179 -14.13 -7.25 3.94
C PRO A 179 -15.46 -7.53 3.22
N GLY A 180 -16.61 -7.40 3.89
CA GLY A 180 -17.90 -7.88 3.39
C GLY A 180 -17.93 -9.40 3.25
N ASP A 181 -18.96 -9.92 2.61
CA ASP A 181 -19.14 -11.35 2.39
C ASP A 181 -18.05 -11.93 1.46
N PRO A 182 -17.64 -13.19 1.65
CA PRO A 182 -16.70 -13.84 0.75
C PRO A 182 -17.24 -13.93 -0.68
N LEU A 183 -16.32 -13.90 -1.64
CA LEU A 183 -16.66 -14.22 -3.03
C LEU A 183 -16.78 -15.75 -3.17
N PRO A 184 -17.63 -16.27 -4.08
CA PRO A 184 -17.78 -17.71 -4.26
C PRO A 184 -16.46 -18.45 -4.50
N GLU A 185 -15.54 -17.86 -5.26
CA GLU A 185 -14.21 -18.41 -5.53
C GLU A 185 -13.29 -18.45 -4.32
N MET A 186 -13.67 -17.84 -3.18
CA MET A 186 -12.89 -17.84 -1.93
C MET A 186 -13.30 -18.97 -0.98
N GLU A 187 -14.47 -19.55 -1.15
CA GLU A 187 -15.06 -20.50 -0.19
C GLU A 187 -14.14 -21.70 0.10
N GLU A 188 -13.59 -22.33 -0.94
CA GLU A 188 -12.68 -23.46 -0.79
C GLU A 188 -11.41 -23.07 -0.03
N ALA A 189 -10.82 -21.93 -0.37
CA ALA A 189 -9.61 -21.42 0.27
C ALA A 189 -9.83 -21.06 1.75
N LEU A 190 -10.97 -20.44 2.07
CA LEU A 190 -11.35 -20.11 3.45
C LEU A 190 -11.61 -21.36 4.27
N GLU A 191 -12.37 -22.33 3.73
CA GLU A 191 -12.61 -23.62 4.39
C GLU A 191 -11.32 -24.42 4.61
N LYS A 192 -10.35 -24.33 3.70
CA LYS A 192 -9.03 -24.95 3.87
C LYS A 192 -8.29 -24.35 5.05
N MET A 193 -8.21 -23.00 5.16
CA MET A 193 -7.56 -22.34 6.29
C MET A 193 -8.30 -22.59 7.62
N LYS A 194 -9.62 -22.63 7.59
CA LYS A 194 -10.45 -22.89 8.76
C LYS A 194 -10.26 -24.31 9.34
N LYS A 195 -9.98 -25.29 8.48
CA LYS A 195 -9.73 -26.70 8.86
C LYS A 195 -8.26 -27.00 9.18
N GLU A 196 -7.37 -26.03 8.97
CA GLU A 196 -5.95 -26.20 9.29
C GLU A 196 -5.75 -26.28 10.81
N GLU A 197 -5.14 -27.36 11.26
CA GLU A 197 -4.84 -27.57 12.68
C GLU A 197 -3.50 -26.98 13.10
N LYS A 198 -2.66 -26.65 12.12
CA LYS A 198 -1.34 -26.05 12.35
C LYS A 198 -1.45 -24.54 12.51
N LYS A 199 -0.46 -23.96 13.16
CA LYS A 199 -0.29 -22.52 13.25
C LYS A 199 0.08 -21.95 11.89
N ILE A 200 -0.79 -21.11 11.34
CA ILE A 200 -0.61 -20.55 10.00
C ILE A 200 0.31 -19.34 10.05
N ILE A 201 1.46 -19.46 9.41
CA ILE A 201 2.32 -18.33 9.07
C ILE A 201 1.83 -17.79 7.72
N LEU A 202 1.40 -16.53 7.67
CA LEU A 202 0.73 -15.97 6.50
C LEU A 202 1.58 -14.91 5.80
N TYR A 203 1.79 -15.10 4.51
CA TYR A 203 2.27 -14.05 3.62
C TYR A 203 1.14 -13.49 2.76
N LEU A 204 0.92 -12.18 2.86
CA LEU A 204 0.01 -11.44 1.98
C LEU A 204 0.80 -10.49 1.08
N GLY A 205 0.65 -10.57 -0.22
CA GLY A 205 1.18 -9.55 -1.11
C GLY A 205 1.71 -10.02 -2.44
N PHE A 206 2.40 -9.11 -3.11
CA PHE A 206 3.03 -9.40 -4.39
C PHE A 206 4.24 -10.32 -4.19
N ILE A 207 4.30 -11.40 -4.98
CA ILE A 207 5.37 -12.40 -4.95
C ILE A 207 6.32 -12.08 -6.10
N GLY A 208 7.48 -11.54 -5.76
CA GLY A 208 8.51 -11.12 -6.70
C GLY A 208 9.90 -11.48 -6.20
N SER A 209 10.92 -11.21 -7.01
CA SER A 209 12.32 -11.50 -6.68
C SER A 209 12.85 -10.70 -5.46
N ASP A 210 12.19 -9.59 -5.14
CA ASP A 210 12.49 -8.75 -3.97
C ASP A 210 11.87 -9.29 -2.66
N ARG A 211 11.11 -10.36 -2.73
CA ARG A 211 10.37 -10.97 -1.60
C ARG A 211 10.42 -12.49 -1.68
N SER A 212 11.65 -13.03 -1.61
CA SER A 212 11.85 -14.50 -1.62
C SER A 212 11.17 -15.15 -0.43
N LEU A 213 10.37 -16.18 -0.70
CA LEU A 213 9.72 -17.00 0.31
C LEU A 213 10.43 -18.36 0.53
N LYS A 214 11.53 -18.62 -0.17
CA LYS A 214 12.25 -19.88 -0.12
C LYS A 214 12.81 -20.17 1.26
N GLU A 215 13.46 -19.20 1.87
CA GLU A 215 14.05 -19.30 3.18
C GLU A 215 12.97 -19.46 4.26
N PHE A 216 11.83 -18.80 4.09
CA PHE A 216 10.66 -18.99 4.97
C PHE A 216 10.07 -20.40 4.86
N ALA A 217 9.89 -20.92 3.64
CA ALA A 217 9.42 -22.27 3.43
C ALA A 217 10.33 -23.31 4.11
N GLN A 218 11.64 -23.14 3.95
CA GLN A 218 12.64 -24.02 4.55
C GLN A 218 12.67 -23.91 6.08
N ALA A 219 12.52 -22.71 6.61
CA ALA A 219 12.47 -22.48 8.05
C ALA A 219 11.21 -23.11 8.69
N VAL A 220 10.05 -22.91 8.05
CA VAL A 220 8.77 -23.47 8.52
C VAL A 220 8.82 -25.01 8.50
N GLU A 221 9.35 -25.62 7.45
CA GLU A 221 9.58 -27.06 7.40
C GLU A 221 10.49 -27.54 8.55
N GLY A 222 11.55 -26.77 8.84
CA GLY A 222 12.49 -27.04 9.92
C GLY A 222 11.95 -26.78 11.34
N CYS A 223 10.84 -26.05 11.50
CA CYS A 223 10.14 -25.89 12.79
C CYS A 223 9.25 -27.10 13.16
N GLY A 224 9.16 -28.10 12.28
CA GLY A 224 8.37 -29.29 12.54
C GLY A 224 6.93 -29.20 12.03
N LYS A 225 6.07 -30.08 12.56
CA LYS A 225 4.70 -30.25 12.06
C LYS A 225 3.68 -29.24 12.64
N GLU A 226 4.10 -28.38 13.54
CA GLU A 226 3.20 -27.39 14.19
C GLU A 226 2.85 -26.19 13.34
N TYR A 227 3.63 -25.92 12.28
CA TYR A 227 3.50 -24.74 11.43
C TYR A 227 3.25 -25.11 9.99
N CYS A 228 2.57 -24.20 9.29
CA CYS A 228 2.45 -24.19 7.83
C CYS A 228 2.57 -22.76 7.31
N LEU A 229 2.98 -22.60 6.06
CA LEU A 229 3.11 -21.32 5.37
C LEU A 229 2.00 -21.17 4.33
N TYR A 230 1.09 -20.26 4.56
CA TYR A 230 0.08 -19.88 3.59
C TYR A 230 0.48 -18.63 2.85
N VAL A 231 0.29 -18.62 1.54
CA VAL A 231 0.69 -17.55 0.64
C VAL A 231 -0.51 -17.08 -0.16
N ILE A 232 -0.81 -15.79 -0.06
CA ILE A 232 -1.90 -15.14 -0.80
C ILE A 232 -1.33 -13.92 -1.52
N GLY A 233 -1.48 -13.87 -2.85
CA GLY A 233 -1.01 -12.73 -3.61
C GLY A 233 -0.75 -13.01 -5.07
N LYS A 234 -0.47 -11.95 -5.82
CA LYS A 234 -0.16 -12.07 -7.23
C LYS A 234 1.31 -12.41 -7.45
N VAL A 235 1.56 -13.50 -8.16
CA VAL A 235 2.92 -13.90 -8.57
C VAL A 235 3.35 -13.10 -9.78
N SER A 236 4.58 -12.56 -9.77
CA SER A 236 5.16 -11.90 -10.94
C SER A 236 5.46 -12.92 -12.04
N ASP A 237 5.32 -12.53 -13.31
CA ASP A 237 5.63 -13.41 -14.44
C ASP A 237 7.07 -13.93 -14.38
N LYS A 238 8.00 -13.11 -13.86
CA LYS A 238 9.42 -13.48 -13.73
C LYS A 238 9.70 -14.48 -12.61
N SER A 239 8.86 -14.54 -11.60
CA SER A 239 9.04 -15.40 -10.41
C SER A 239 8.20 -16.66 -10.45
N LYS A 240 7.37 -16.83 -11.48
CA LYS A 240 6.40 -17.92 -11.57
C LYS A 240 7.04 -19.29 -11.49
N ASP A 241 8.06 -19.54 -12.33
CA ASP A 241 8.73 -20.84 -12.38
C ASP A 241 9.45 -21.19 -11.06
N GLU A 242 10.06 -20.19 -10.42
CA GLU A 242 10.72 -20.36 -9.13
C GLU A 242 9.71 -20.64 -8.02
N PHE A 243 8.61 -19.94 -8.03
CA PHE A 243 7.54 -20.12 -7.06
C PHE A 243 6.85 -21.49 -7.22
N GLU A 244 6.59 -21.94 -8.44
CA GLU A 244 6.07 -23.31 -8.69
C GLU A 244 7.03 -24.40 -8.22
N LYS A 245 8.33 -24.22 -8.38
CA LYS A 245 9.35 -25.16 -7.83
C LYS A 245 9.33 -25.16 -6.31
N LEU A 246 9.13 -24.00 -5.68
CA LEU A 246 9.01 -23.90 -4.22
C LEU A 246 7.80 -24.68 -3.70
N LEU A 247 6.63 -24.52 -4.32
CA LEU A 247 5.41 -25.26 -3.94
C LEU A 247 5.56 -26.78 -4.10
N LYS A 248 6.26 -27.22 -5.13
CA LYS A 248 6.53 -28.67 -5.35
C LYS A 248 7.52 -29.26 -4.32
N LYS A 249 8.43 -28.44 -3.84
CA LYS A 249 9.51 -28.87 -2.95
C LYS A 249 9.08 -28.94 -1.49
N TYR A 250 8.27 -27.97 -1.03
CA TYR A 250 7.92 -27.82 0.38
C TYR A 250 6.43 -28.06 0.60
N SER A 251 6.10 -29.23 1.18
CA SER A 251 4.70 -29.61 1.47
C SER A 251 4.05 -28.80 2.58
N CYS A 252 4.83 -28.03 3.33
CA CYS A 252 4.33 -27.11 4.35
C CYS A 252 3.83 -25.77 3.76
N VAL A 253 3.96 -25.57 2.43
CA VAL A 253 3.57 -24.33 1.77
C VAL A 253 2.29 -24.51 0.97
N GLU A 254 1.32 -23.63 1.21
CA GLU A 254 0.04 -23.60 0.52
C GLU A 254 -0.16 -22.25 -0.18
N TYR A 255 -0.47 -22.27 -1.47
CA TYR A 255 -0.80 -21.07 -2.24
C TYR A 255 -2.30 -21.01 -2.52
N LEU A 256 -2.95 -19.96 -2.06
CA LEU A 256 -4.40 -19.81 -2.19
C LEU A 256 -4.82 -18.87 -3.33
N GLY A 257 -3.86 -18.36 -4.12
CA GLY A 257 -4.18 -17.44 -5.21
C GLY A 257 -4.14 -15.98 -4.81
N TYR A 258 -4.82 -15.15 -5.60
CA TYR A 258 -4.89 -13.70 -5.41
C TYR A 258 -6.33 -13.24 -5.17
N TYR A 259 -6.53 -12.48 -4.13
CA TYR A 259 -7.81 -11.83 -3.81
C TYR A 259 -7.62 -10.33 -3.66
N PRO A 260 -8.47 -9.50 -4.31
CA PRO A 260 -8.34 -8.05 -4.23
C PRO A 260 -8.71 -7.52 -2.85
N ALA A 261 -8.16 -6.36 -2.48
CA ALA A 261 -8.58 -5.63 -1.30
C ALA A 261 -10.06 -5.18 -1.44
N PRO A 262 -10.85 -5.24 -0.34
CA PRO A 262 -10.52 -5.69 1.01
C PRO A 262 -10.75 -7.20 1.24
N LYS A 263 -11.13 -7.98 0.23
CA LYS A 263 -11.52 -9.40 0.35
C LYS A 263 -10.44 -10.28 0.98
N HIS A 264 -9.15 -10.00 0.71
CA HIS A 264 -8.02 -10.71 1.31
C HIS A 264 -8.00 -10.65 2.85
N LEU A 265 -8.67 -9.68 3.47
CA LEU A 265 -8.75 -9.56 4.93
C LEU A 265 -9.50 -10.71 5.59
N LEU A 266 -10.38 -11.42 4.84
CA LEU A 266 -11.10 -12.59 5.35
C LEU A 266 -10.17 -13.72 5.81
N PHE A 267 -8.97 -13.81 5.26
CA PHE A 267 -8.01 -14.84 5.60
C PHE A 267 -7.24 -14.55 6.90
N LEU A 268 -7.19 -13.28 7.32
CA LEU A 268 -6.41 -12.86 8.50
C LEU A 268 -6.91 -13.51 9.80
N GLN A 269 -8.20 -13.79 9.91
CA GLN A 269 -8.76 -14.42 11.10
C GLN A 269 -8.19 -15.81 11.42
N TYR A 270 -7.51 -16.45 10.46
CA TYR A 270 -6.89 -17.78 10.61
C TYR A 270 -5.38 -17.72 10.77
N ALA A 271 -4.78 -16.54 10.59
CA ALA A 271 -3.34 -16.39 10.65
C ALA A 271 -2.82 -16.29 12.09
N HIS A 272 -1.67 -16.91 12.32
CA HIS A 272 -0.97 -16.88 13.60
C HIS A 272 0.20 -15.88 13.57
N ILE A 273 1.04 -15.91 12.53
CA ILE A 273 2.15 -14.97 12.35
C ILE A 273 2.05 -14.36 10.95
N GLY A 274 2.21 -13.02 10.84
CA GLY A 274 2.25 -12.30 9.59
C GLY A 274 3.68 -12.08 9.08
N LEU A 275 3.93 -12.27 7.78
CA LEU A 275 5.25 -12.07 7.19
C LEU A 275 5.38 -10.72 6.47
N LEU A 276 6.50 -10.03 6.73
CA LEU A 276 6.89 -8.77 6.09
C LEU A 276 8.34 -8.81 5.56
N PRO A 277 8.62 -9.67 4.56
CA PRO A 277 9.94 -9.75 3.94
C PRO A 277 10.15 -8.58 2.98
N TYR A 278 11.11 -7.72 3.25
CA TYR A 278 11.55 -6.64 2.38
C TYR A 278 13.03 -6.77 2.08
N ASN A 279 13.39 -6.86 0.80
CA ASN A 279 14.78 -6.87 0.39
C ASN A 279 15.16 -5.50 -0.22
N PRO A 280 15.97 -4.68 0.48
CA PRO A 280 16.37 -3.37 -0.04
C PRO A 280 17.32 -3.47 -1.25
N SER A 281 17.92 -4.62 -1.50
CA SER A 281 18.86 -4.83 -2.63
C SER A 281 18.15 -5.07 -3.98
N GLY A 282 16.82 -4.94 -4.06
CA GLY A 282 16.07 -5.17 -5.29
C GLY A 282 16.43 -4.15 -6.38
N ASN A 283 16.79 -4.65 -7.57
CA ASN A 283 17.10 -3.83 -8.76
C ASN A 283 15.81 -3.21 -9.33
N HIS A 284 15.40 -2.07 -8.81
CA HIS A 284 14.34 -1.26 -9.39
C HIS A 284 14.94 -0.11 -10.20
N LEU A 285 14.57 0.00 -11.47
CA LEU A 285 15.11 1.02 -12.39
C LEU A 285 14.84 2.47 -11.93
N TYR A 286 13.83 2.69 -11.10
CA TYR A 286 13.34 4.00 -10.68
C TYR A 286 13.06 4.10 -9.19
N ILE A 287 12.88 2.99 -8.48
CA ILE A 287 12.57 2.97 -7.06
C ILE A 287 13.87 2.97 -6.28
N SER A 288 14.05 3.94 -5.40
CA SER A 288 15.26 4.03 -4.60
C SER A 288 15.30 2.90 -3.58
N GLU A 289 16.50 2.43 -3.25
CA GLU A 289 16.71 1.45 -2.16
C GLU A 289 16.12 1.95 -0.83
N LEU A 290 16.11 3.27 -0.64
CA LEU A 290 15.49 3.90 0.54
C LEU A 290 13.99 3.68 0.61
N ASN A 291 13.31 3.45 -0.52
CA ASN A 291 11.89 3.12 -0.51
C ASN A 291 11.60 1.78 0.18
N ALA A 292 12.48 0.80 0.01
CA ALA A 292 12.39 -0.48 0.71
C ALA A 292 12.86 -0.37 2.17
N LEU A 293 13.93 0.38 2.44
CA LEU A 293 14.42 0.61 3.81
C LEU A 293 13.39 1.31 4.69
N TYR A 294 12.72 2.32 4.17
CA TYR A 294 11.66 3.06 4.86
C TYR A 294 10.28 2.67 4.33
N CYS A 295 10.05 1.36 4.20
CA CYS A 295 8.77 0.84 3.75
C CYS A 295 7.62 1.25 4.69
N ALA A 296 6.45 1.47 4.11
CA ALA A 296 5.22 1.80 4.84
C ALA A 296 4.08 0.85 4.39
N PRO A 297 4.18 -0.44 4.73
CA PRO A 297 3.22 -1.43 4.23
C PRO A 297 1.86 -1.31 4.91
N ASN A 298 0.78 -1.41 4.14
CA ASN A 298 -0.59 -1.54 4.67
C ASN A 298 -0.70 -2.74 5.64
N LYS A 299 0.04 -3.81 5.35
CA LYS A 299 0.00 -5.09 6.08
C LYS A 299 0.34 -4.97 7.56
N ILE A 300 1.18 -4.00 7.95
CA ILE A 300 1.47 -3.81 9.38
C ILE A 300 0.19 -3.47 10.15
N PHE A 301 -0.70 -2.69 9.55
CA PHE A 301 -2.00 -2.35 10.13
C PHE A 301 -3.02 -3.47 9.94
N GLU A 302 -3.00 -4.14 8.77
CA GLU A 302 -3.89 -5.25 8.48
C GLU A 302 -3.67 -6.41 9.48
N TYR A 303 -2.43 -6.85 9.68
CA TYR A 303 -2.09 -7.85 10.70
C TYR A 303 -2.39 -7.35 12.12
N SER A 304 -2.05 -6.11 12.42
CA SER A 304 -2.27 -5.55 13.76
C SER A 304 -3.74 -5.48 14.15
N ALA A 305 -4.65 -5.19 13.20
CA ALA A 305 -6.08 -5.16 13.46
C ALA A 305 -6.63 -6.51 13.94
N TYR A 306 -6.03 -7.60 13.50
CA TYR A 306 -6.40 -8.97 13.90
C TYR A 306 -5.55 -9.49 15.08
N GLY A 307 -4.64 -8.68 15.61
CA GLY A 307 -3.76 -9.09 16.70
C GLY A 307 -2.74 -10.15 16.28
N ILE A 308 -2.24 -10.08 15.05
CA ILE A 308 -1.29 -11.04 14.47
C ILE A 308 0.13 -10.47 14.62
N PRO A 309 0.99 -11.05 15.47
CA PRO A 309 2.39 -10.66 15.56
C PRO A 309 3.12 -10.90 14.23
N MET A 310 4.15 -10.09 13.96
CA MET A 310 4.78 -10.08 12.65
C MET A 310 6.26 -10.45 12.70
N LEU A 311 6.73 -11.16 11.66
CA LEU A 311 8.14 -11.42 11.41
C LEU A 311 8.56 -10.68 10.14
N GLY A 312 9.53 -9.79 10.26
CA GLY A 312 9.96 -8.94 9.16
C GLY A 312 11.47 -8.83 9.01
N THR A 313 11.89 -8.24 7.90
CA THR A 313 13.27 -7.82 7.66
C THR A 313 13.61 -6.65 8.58
N ASP A 314 14.84 -6.62 9.09
CA ASP A 314 15.35 -5.53 9.89
C ASP A 314 15.68 -4.31 9.00
N VAL A 315 14.63 -3.59 8.65
CA VAL A 315 14.68 -2.30 7.95
C VAL A 315 14.04 -1.23 8.82
N PRO A 316 14.52 0.02 8.79
CA PRO A 316 14.03 1.09 9.67
C PRO A 316 12.50 1.27 9.65
N GLY A 317 11.87 1.11 8.48
CA GLY A 317 10.42 1.23 8.33
C GLY A 317 9.60 0.15 9.06
N LEU A 318 10.20 -1.00 9.40
CA LEU A 318 9.59 -2.05 10.21
C LEU A 318 10.14 -2.05 11.65
N ARG A 319 11.45 -1.89 11.81
CA ARG A 319 12.09 -1.91 13.13
C ARG A 319 11.46 -0.91 14.10
N GLN A 320 11.29 0.34 13.68
CA GLN A 320 10.76 1.39 14.54
C GLN A 320 9.39 1.05 15.16
N PRO A 321 8.33 0.71 14.38
CA PRO A 321 7.06 0.32 14.98
C PRO A 321 7.14 -1.01 15.74
N PHE A 322 7.95 -1.97 15.30
CA PHE A 322 8.08 -3.26 15.98
C PHE A 322 8.70 -3.12 17.37
N GLU A 323 9.80 -2.41 17.49
CA GLU A 323 10.46 -2.16 18.80
C GLU A 323 9.62 -1.26 19.69
N LYS A 324 9.09 -0.15 19.13
CA LYS A 324 8.34 0.82 19.91
C LYS A 324 7.07 0.24 20.51
N TYR A 325 6.38 -0.61 19.76
CA TYR A 325 5.07 -1.15 20.17
C TYR A 325 5.12 -2.63 20.53
N ASN A 326 6.25 -3.30 20.40
CA ASN A 326 6.42 -4.74 20.61
C ASN A 326 5.33 -5.57 19.87
N ILE A 327 5.25 -5.38 18.54
CA ILE A 327 4.23 -5.99 17.66
C ILE A 327 4.78 -7.07 16.75
N GLY A 328 6.05 -7.39 16.86
CA GLY A 328 6.72 -8.39 16.03
C GLY A 328 8.24 -8.37 16.20
N ILE A 329 8.91 -9.19 15.41
CA ILE A 329 10.36 -9.37 15.42
C ILE A 329 10.93 -9.01 14.06
N CYS A 330 12.01 -8.21 14.06
CA CYS A 330 12.82 -7.95 12.87
C CYS A 330 14.12 -8.79 12.93
N LYS A 331 14.47 -9.42 11.83
CA LYS A 331 15.74 -10.15 11.69
C LYS A 331 16.61 -9.48 10.62
N SER A 332 17.88 -9.23 10.96
CA SER A 332 18.85 -8.58 10.05
C SER A 332 19.22 -9.46 8.85
N LYS A 333 19.13 -10.78 9.03
CA LYS A 333 19.24 -11.77 7.96
C LYS A 333 17.98 -12.60 7.93
N LEU A 334 17.45 -12.83 6.75
CA LEU A 334 16.33 -13.75 6.52
C LEU A 334 16.87 -15.09 6.01
N ASP A 335 17.90 -15.63 6.68
CA ASP A 335 18.31 -17.02 6.53
C ASP A 335 17.42 -17.96 7.38
N VAL A 336 17.52 -19.24 7.11
CA VAL A 336 16.64 -20.26 7.70
C VAL A 336 16.68 -20.23 9.24
N ASP A 337 17.87 -20.13 9.83
CA ASP A 337 18.05 -20.18 11.28
C ASP A 337 17.50 -18.91 11.94
N SER A 338 17.79 -17.73 11.38
CA SER A 338 17.25 -16.47 11.88
C SER A 338 15.72 -16.42 11.80
N ILE A 339 15.11 -16.97 10.75
CA ILE A 339 13.65 -17.04 10.61
C ILE A 339 13.07 -17.99 11.67
N LYS A 340 13.67 -19.16 11.88
CA LYS A 340 13.24 -20.10 12.94
C LYS A 340 13.31 -19.46 14.32
N ASP A 341 14.42 -18.81 14.63
CA ASP A 341 14.59 -18.08 15.89
C ASP A 341 13.52 -17.00 16.06
N GLY A 342 13.21 -16.27 14.98
CA GLY A 342 12.16 -15.25 14.98
C GLY A 342 10.76 -15.83 15.27
N ILE A 343 10.41 -16.97 14.67
CA ILE A 343 9.16 -17.68 14.95
C ILE A 343 9.09 -18.07 16.42
N LEU A 344 10.14 -18.70 16.96
CA LEU A 344 10.19 -19.14 18.35
C LEU A 344 10.17 -17.97 19.35
N GLU A 345 10.77 -16.84 19.00
CA GLU A 345 10.75 -15.63 19.82
C GLU A 345 9.35 -15.00 19.87
N ILE A 346 8.64 -14.98 18.74
CA ILE A 346 7.23 -14.58 18.70
C ILE A 346 6.38 -15.50 19.56
N GLU A 347 6.55 -16.82 19.46
CA GLU A 347 5.78 -17.77 20.27
C GLU A 347 5.92 -17.55 21.77
N LYS A 348 7.13 -17.29 22.25
CA LYS A 348 7.39 -17.01 23.67
C LYS A 348 6.65 -15.79 24.18
N ASN A 349 6.39 -14.81 23.30
CA ASN A 349 5.80 -13.52 23.63
C ASN A 349 4.45 -13.28 22.95
N TYR A 350 3.86 -14.33 22.39
CA TYR A 350 2.72 -14.24 21.48
C TYR A 350 1.57 -13.39 22.03
N GLN A 351 1.12 -13.73 23.25
CA GLN A 351 -0.05 -13.09 23.86
C GLN A 351 0.15 -11.56 23.98
N ILE A 352 1.30 -11.15 24.53
CA ILE A 352 1.59 -9.73 24.71
C ILE A 352 1.76 -9.00 23.37
N MET A 353 2.41 -9.64 22.38
CA MET A 353 2.55 -9.06 21.05
C MET A 353 1.20 -8.94 20.33
N SER A 354 0.33 -9.92 20.48
CA SER A 354 -1.02 -9.92 19.91
C SER A 354 -1.88 -8.77 20.46
N GLU A 355 -1.84 -8.56 21.77
CA GLU A 355 -2.53 -7.43 22.43
C GLU A 355 -1.95 -6.08 21.96
N ASN A 356 -0.64 -5.98 21.91
CA ASN A 356 0.06 -4.80 21.43
C ASN A 356 -0.25 -4.47 19.96
N CYS A 357 -0.41 -5.47 19.10
CA CYS A 357 -0.86 -5.28 17.72
C CYS A 357 -2.20 -4.53 17.68
N LYS A 358 -3.19 -4.97 18.46
CA LYS A 358 -4.50 -4.31 18.53
C LYS A 358 -4.41 -2.87 19.08
N LEU A 359 -3.56 -2.66 20.09
CA LEU A 359 -3.29 -1.33 20.63
C LEU A 359 -2.62 -0.43 19.59
N TYR A 360 -1.62 -0.94 18.86
CA TYR A 360 -0.97 -0.21 17.78
C TYR A 360 -1.96 0.19 16.69
N TYR A 361 -2.80 -0.74 16.22
CA TYR A 361 -3.85 -0.42 15.25
C TYR A 361 -4.77 0.69 15.75
N SER A 362 -5.21 0.62 17.00
CA SER A 362 -6.14 1.60 17.61
C SER A 362 -5.49 2.96 17.87
N SER A 363 -4.17 3.01 18.06
CA SER A 363 -3.44 4.27 18.36
C SER A 363 -3.35 5.24 17.18
N VAL A 364 -3.63 4.78 15.95
CA VAL A 364 -3.59 5.63 14.75
C VAL A 364 -5.02 6.05 14.39
N ASN A 365 -5.35 7.33 14.61
CA ASN A 365 -6.64 7.91 14.26
C ASN A 365 -6.56 8.66 12.93
N LEU A 366 -7.06 8.03 11.86
CA LEU A 366 -7.05 8.65 10.53
C LEU A 366 -7.97 9.87 10.41
N ASP A 367 -9.06 9.95 11.21
CA ASP A 367 -9.96 11.10 11.18
C ASP A 367 -9.26 12.36 11.69
N GLU A 368 -8.52 12.24 12.80
CA GLU A 368 -7.71 13.34 13.33
C GLU A 368 -6.61 13.74 12.36
N ILE A 369 -5.85 12.78 11.83
CA ILE A 369 -4.74 13.03 10.91
C ILE A 369 -5.22 13.75 9.64
N VAL A 370 -6.28 13.26 9.01
CA VAL A 370 -6.81 13.89 7.78
C VAL A 370 -7.39 15.28 8.08
N ASN A 371 -8.06 15.44 9.23
CA ASN A 371 -8.56 16.75 9.65
C ASN A 371 -7.42 17.75 9.89
N GLU A 372 -6.33 17.34 10.56
CA GLU A 372 -5.14 18.18 10.73
C GLU A 372 -4.50 18.57 9.39
N ILE A 373 -4.39 17.62 8.45
CA ILE A 373 -3.89 17.92 7.10
C ILE A 373 -4.76 18.97 6.41
N LEU A 374 -6.08 18.93 6.58
CA LEU A 374 -7.02 19.85 5.92
C LEU A 374 -7.14 21.22 6.59
N THR A 375 -6.85 21.32 7.89
CA THR A 375 -7.16 22.54 8.68
C THR A 375 -5.93 23.28 9.20
N LYS A 376 -4.81 22.59 9.43
CA LYS A 376 -3.60 23.22 9.96
C LYS A 376 -3.01 24.19 8.95
N GLU A 377 -2.97 25.45 9.25
CA GLU A 377 -2.20 26.45 8.54
C GLU A 377 -0.71 26.34 8.91
N GLU A 378 0.19 26.59 7.94
CA GLU A 378 1.63 26.58 8.15
C GLU A 378 2.11 27.78 8.97
#